data_aadbfa0bf747b041de07a6a867861a27
#
_entry.id   aadbfa0bf747b041de07a6a867861a27
#
_cell.length_a   1.000
_cell.length_b   1.000
_cell.length_c   1.000
_cell.angle_alpha   90.00
_cell.angle_beta   90.00
_cell.angle_gamma   90.00
#
_symmetry.space_group_name_H-M   'P 1'
#
loop_
_entity.id
_entity.type
_entity.pdbx_description
1 polymer ?
#
loop_
_entity_poly.entity_id
_entity_poly.type
_entity_poly.pdbx_seq_one_letter_code
_entity_poly.pdbx_strand_id
1 'polypeptide(L)'
;MNRRSVLRLGVSALAALATDLGIPAFAQQKLVLKATDVHPLGYPTVEAVLAMGRKLEAVTGGRISIQMYPSMQLGGEKEMIEQAQVGALAIARISVGPMGPLVPELNVFNLPFMFRDDAHMEKVIDGPIGDELLKTRTIRPQDSSGFAG
;
A
#
# COMPACT_ATOMS: atom_id res chain seq x y z
N MET A 1 -10.95 48.15 58.84
CA MET A 1 -10.79 47.01 57.87
C MET A 1 -12.08 46.88 57.10
N ASN A 2 -12.06 47.26 55.82
CA ASN A 2 -13.26 47.36 54.96
C ASN A 2 -13.61 46.06 54.32
N ARG A 3 -14.84 45.55 54.52
CA ARG A 3 -15.40 44.29 53.97
C ARG A 3 -15.38 44.21 52.47
N ARG A 4 -15.00 45.26 51.75
CA ARG A 4 -14.94 45.33 50.29
C ARG A 4 -13.62 44.87 49.70
N SER A 5 -12.57 44.65 50.49
CA SER A 5 -11.24 44.27 50.03
C SER A 5 -11.06 42.76 50.00
N VAL A 6 -11.92 41.98 50.66
CA VAL A 6 -11.80 40.48 50.71
C VAL A 6 -12.49 39.80 49.51
N LEU A 7 -13.44 40.51 48.85
CA LEU A 7 -14.15 39.94 47.70
C LEU A 7 -13.39 40.03 46.35
N ARG A 8 -12.29 40.79 46.31
CA ARG A 8 -11.51 40.96 45.06
C ARG A 8 -10.33 39.99 44.91
N LEU A 9 -9.98 39.25 45.95
CA LEU A 9 -8.88 38.31 45.95
C LEU A 9 -9.33 36.86 45.65
N GLY A 10 -10.66 36.57 45.63
CA GLY A 10 -11.21 35.23 45.41
C GLY A 10 -11.49 34.87 43.97
N VAL A 11 -11.51 35.82 43.03
CA VAL A 11 -11.91 35.58 41.64
C VAL A 11 -10.71 35.34 40.69
N SER A 12 -9.50 35.71 41.11
CA SER A 12 -8.29 35.59 40.27
C SER A 12 -7.56 34.24 40.42
N ALA A 13 -7.97 33.38 41.36
CA ALA A 13 -7.30 32.10 41.60
C ALA A 13 -7.95 30.89 40.88
N LEU A 14 -9.14 31.09 40.27
CA LEU A 14 -9.83 29.97 39.55
C LEU A 14 -9.59 29.94 38.04
N ALA A 15 -8.88 30.93 37.49
CA ALA A 15 -8.62 30.99 36.05
C ALA A 15 -7.30 30.34 35.59
N ALA A 16 -6.50 29.80 36.51
CA ALA A 16 -5.17 29.27 36.22
C ALA A 16 -5.10 27.74 36.19
N LEU A 17 -6.23 27.02 36.34
CA LEU A 17 -6.26 25.54 36.39
C LEU A 17 -6.92 24.87 35.17
N ALA A 18 -7.15 25.65 34.10
CA ALA A 18 -7.86 25.14 32.91
C ALA A 18 -6.98 24.94 31.66
N THR A 19 -5.66 24.84 31.78
CA THR A 19 -4.77 24.79 30.62
C THR A 19 -3.82 23.60 30.58
N ASP A 20 -4.22 22.43 31.10
CA ASP A 20 -3.39 21.23 30.85
C ASP A 20 -4.22 19.94 30.78
N LEU A 21 -5.41 20.01 30.19
CA LEU A 21 -6.00 18.85 29.56
C LEU A 21 -5.36 18.72 28.17
N GLY A 22 -4.09 18.29 28.14
CA GLY A 22 -3.45 17.84 26.91
C GLY A 22 -4.34 16.75 26.30
N ILE A 23 -5.18 17.13 25.34
CA ILE A 23 -5.84 16.15 24.47
C ILE A 23 -4.69 15.34 23.90
N PRO A 24 -4.59 14.01 24.16
CA PRO A 24 -3.55 13.22 23.56
C PRO A 24 -3.72 13.41 22.05
N ALA A 25 -2.76 14.06 21.43
CA ALA A 25 -2.66 14.08 20.00
C ALA A 25 -2.60 12.59 19.62
N PHE A 26 -3.71 12.05 19.15
CA PHE A 26 -3.71 10.72 18.56
C PHE A 26 -2.64 10.76 17.48
N ALA A 27 -1.46 10.24 17.79
CA ALA A 27 -0.38 10.12 16.85
C ALA A 27 -0.95 9.31 15.68
N GLN A 28 -1.23 9.99 14.59
CA GLN A 28 -1.84 9.39 13.41
C GLN A 28 -0.87 8.30 12.94
N GLN A 29 -1.24 7.04 13.16
CA GLN A 29 -0.38 5.89 12.89
C GLN A 29 0.00 5.92 11.41
N LYS A 30 1.28 6.10 11.13
CA LYS A 30 1.82 6.14 9.78
C LYS A 30 1.75 4.72 9.19
N LEU A 31 1.03 4.56 8.07
CA LEU A 31 0.97 3.31 7.34
C LEU A 31 2.10 3.28 6.30
N VAL A 32 2.98 2.29 6.41
CA VAL A 32 4.06 2.06 5.45
C VAL A 32 3.71 0.82 4.61
N LEU A 33 3.47 1.03 3.33
CA LEU A 33 3.21 -0.02 2.36
C LEU A 33 4.53 -0.51 1.77
N LYS A 34 4.85 -1.78 1.97
CA LYS A 34 6.05 -2.39 1.37
C LYS A 34 5.77 -2.76 -0.08
N ALA A 35 6.64 -2.31 -0.99
CA ALA A 35 6.61 -2.61 -2.41
C ALA A 35 7.91 -3.29 -2.85
N THR A 36 7.85 -4.22 -3.78
CA THR A 36 9.03 -4.94 -4.28
C THR A 36 8.99 -5.13 -5.79
N ASP A 37 10.18 -5.16 -6.39
CA ASP A 37 10.40 -5.46 -7.82
C ASP A 37 11.75 -6.18 -7.97
N VAL A 38 11.86 -7.05 -8.98
CA VAL A 38 13.13 -7.71 -9.32
C VAL A 38 14.12 -6.76 -9.98
N HIS A 39 13.63 -5.66 -10.57
CA HIS A 39 14.45 -4.70 -11.32
C HIS A 39 15.13 -3.69 -10.40
N PRO A 40 16.25 -3.09 -10.85
CA PRO A 40 16.97 -2.07 -10.10
C PRO A 40 16.26 -0.71 -10.11
N LEU A 41 16.73 0.20 -9.27
CA LEU A 41 16.36 1.61 -9.32
C LEU A 41 16.63 2.17 -10.73
N GLY A 42 15.79 3.09 -11.19
CA GLY A 42 15.84 3.64 -12.55
C GLY A 42 15.06 2.81 -13.58
N TYR A 43 14.63 1.60 -13.23
CA TYR A 43 13.76 0.82 -14.13
C TYR A 43 12.32 1.39 -14.13
N PRO A 44 11.64 1.46 -15.29
CA PRO A 44 10.37 2.17 -15.42
C PRO A 44 9.28 1.76 -14.40
N THR A 45 9.13 0.46 -14.11
CA THR A 45 8.13 -0.02 -13.15
C THR A 45 8.47 0.39 -11.72
N VAL A 46 9.74 0.36 -11.34
CA VAL A 46 10.23 0.80 -10.03
C VAL A 46 9.99 2.30 -9.85
N GLU A 47 10.34 3.09 -10.87
CA GLU A 47 10.13 4.55 -10.85
C GLU A 47 8.65 4.93 -10.80
N ALA A 48 7.79 4.16 -11.46
CA ALA A 48 6.34 4.36 -11.39
C ALA A 48 5.80 4.16 -9.96
N VAL A 49 6.27 3.11 -9.26
CA VAL A 49 5.88 2.86 -7.86
C VAL A 49 6.41 3.94 -6.92
N LEU A 50 7.66 4.41 -7.13
CA LEU A 50 8.21 5.53 -6.38
C LEU A 50 7.43 6.83 -6.62
N ALA A 51 7.04 7.11 -7.86
CA ALA A 51 6.20 8.26 -8.19
C ALA A 51 4.82 8.17 -7.55
N MET A 52 4.20 7.00 -7.56
CA MET A 52 2.94 6.73 -6.85
C MET A 52 3.09 6.97 -5.36
N GLY A 53 4.19 6.50 -4.73
CA GLY A 53 4.47 6.71 -3.32
C GLY A 53 4.55 8.19 -2.95
N ARG A 54 5.28 9.01 -3.74
CA ARG A 54 5.35 10.46 -3.53
C ARG A 54 3.97 11.13 -3.61
N LYS A 55 3.15 10.74 -4.59
CA LYS A 55 1.78 11.27 -4.71
C LYS A 55 0.91 10.89 -3.52
N LEU A 56 0.98 9.62 -3.11
CA LEU A 56 0.22 9.10 -1.98
C LEU A 56 0.59 9.79 -0.67
N GLU A 57 1.88 10.00 -0.42
CA GLU A 57 2.37 10.72 0.75
C GLU A 57 1.88 12.17 0.76
N ALA A 58 1.92 12.85 -0.39
CA ALA A 58 1.45 14.22 -0.53
C ALA A 58 -0.06 14.35 -0.26
N VAL A 59 -0.91 13.51 -0.87
CA VAL A 59 -2.38 13.60 -0.70
C VAL A 59 -2.85 13.12 0.67
N THR A 60 -2.06 12.31 1.37
CA THR A 60 -2.39 11.82 2.71
C THR A 60 -1.76 12.63 3.83
N GLY A 61 -1.01 13.70 3.50
CA GLY A 61 -0.28 14.47 4.51
C GLY A 61 0.75 13.63 5.28
N GLY A 62 1.42 12.69 4.60
CA GLY A 62 2.43 11.81 5.18
C GLY A 62 1.89 10.62 5.97
N ARG A 63 0.56 10.41 6.01
CA ARG A 63 -0.04 9.27 6.73
C ARG A 63 0.24 7.93 6.07
N ILE A 64 0.33 7.89 4.74
CA ILE A 64 0.62 6.68 3.98
C ILE A 64 1.87 6.92 3.16
N SER A 65 2.83 6.00 3.24
CA SER A 65 4.05 6.02 2.44
C SER A 65 4.32 4.65 1.82
N ILE A 66 5.06 4.62 0.72
CA ILE A 66 5.53 3.38 0.10
C ILE A 66 7.02 3.24 0.37
N GLN A 67 7.41 2.08 0.90
CA GLN A 67 8.80 1.68 1.01
C GLN A 67 9.11 0.68 -0.10
N MET A 68 9.98 1.09 -1.03
CA MET A 68 10.35 0.27 -2.20
C MET A 68 11.59 -0.57 -1.91
N TYR A 69 11.54 -1.84 -2.28
CA TYR A 69 12.62 -2.82 -2.21
C TYR A 69 12.92 -3.34 -3.62
N PRO A 70 13.81 -2.69 -4.37
CA PRO A 70 14.17 -3.08 -5.73
C PRO A 70 15.22 -4.21 -5.75
N SER A 71 15.59 -4.69 -6.93
CA SER A 71 16.72 -5.62 -7.15
C SER A 71 16.63 -6.91 -6.33
N MET A 72 15.46 -7.52 -6.23
CA MET A 72 15.24 -8.78 -5.48
C MET A 72 15.62 -8.72 -4.00
N GLN A 73 15.62 -7.55 -3.36
CA GLN A 73 16.01 -7.42 -1.94
C GLN A 73 15.16 -8.29 -1.00
N LEU A 74 13.93 -8.60 -1.38
CA LEU A 74 13.01 -9.45 -0.61
C LEU A 74 12.81 -10.83 -1.24
N GLY A 75 13.70 -11.26 -2.13
CA GLY A 75 13.63 -12.52 -2.85
C GLY A 75 13.23 -12.36 -4.31
N GLY A 76 13.12 -13.50 -5.03
CA GLY A 76 12.64 -13.54 -6.40
C GLY A 76 11.11 -13.45 -6.50
N GLU A 77 10.58 -13.53 -7.73
CA GLU A 77 9.13 -13.35 -7.96
C GLU A 77 8.28 -14.39 -7.23
N LYS A 78 8.78 -15.62 -7.05
CA LYS A 78 8.05 -16.65 -6.31
C LYS A 78 7.90 -16.29 -4.83
N GLU A 79 8.99 -15.90 -4.20
CA GLU A 79 8.99 -15.45 -2.80
C GLU A 79 8.16 -14.19 -2.61
N MET A 80 8.18 -13.28 -3.59
CA MET A 80 7.33 -12.07 -3.58
C MET A 80 5.84 -12.42 -3.61
N ILE A 81 5.45 -13.41 -4.42
CA ILE A 81 4.06 -13.91 -4.48
C ILE A 81 3.64 -14.47 -3.12
N GLU A 82 4.46 -15.35 -2.52
CA GLU A 82 4.18 -15.94 -1.21
C GLU A 82 4.04 -14.88 -0.13
N GLN A 83 4.93 -13.87 -0.11
CA GLN A 83 4.87 -12.76 0.84
C GLN A 83 3.63 -11.87 0.63
N ALA A 84 3.22 -11.66 -0.61
CA ALA A 84 1.99 -10.91 -0.91
C ALA A 84 0.74 -11.67 -0.46
N GLN A 85 0.70 -12.99 -0.63
CA GLN A 85 -0.42 -13.84 -0.20
C GLN A 85 -0.64 -13.83 1.33
N VAL A 86 0.44 -13.76 2.10
CA VAL A 86 0.36 -13.66 3.57
C VAL A 86 0.28 -12.22 4.08
N GLY A 87 0.18 -11.24 3.17
CA GLY A 87 0.05 -9.83 3.53
C GLY A 87 1.33 -9.15 4.03
N ALA A 88 2.50 -9.79 3.89
CA ALA A 88 3.79 -9.19 4.24
C ALA A 88 4.23 -8.09 3.27
N LEU A 89 3.74 -8.14 2.03
CA LEU A 89 3.90 -7.13 0.98
C LEU A 89 2.54 -6.55 0.59
N ALA A 90 2.50 -5.24 0.40
CA ALA A 90 1.32 -4.54 -0.10
C ALA A 90 1.30 -4.43 -1.63
N ILE A 91 2.49 -4.37 -2.24
CA ILE A 91 2.67 -4.21 -3.69
C ILE A 91 3.83 -5.10 -4.12
N ALA A 92 3.60 -5.92 -5.14
CA ALA A 92 4.65 -6.69 -5.81
C ALA A 92 4.46 -6.60 -7.32
N ARG A 93 5.54 -6.30 -8.05
CA ARG A 93 5.56 -6.40 -9.50
C ARG A 93 6.00 -7.81 -9.86
N ILE A 94 5.14 -8.56 -10.52
CA ILE A 94 5.37 -9.96 -10.89
C ILE A 94 5.20 -10.12 -12.41
N SER A 95 6.08 -10.89 -13.03
CA SER A 95 5.95 -11.28 -14.43
C SER A 95 4.80 -12.28 -14.61
N VAL A 96 4.27 -12.36 -15.83
CA VAL A 96 3.13 -13.22 -16.15
C VAL A 96 3.44 -14.70 -15.92
N GLY A 97 4.67 -15.16 -16.22
CA GLY A 97 5.06 -16.56 -16.09
C GLY A 97 4.89 -17.12 -14.67
N PRO A 98 5.54 -16.53 -13.64
CA PRO A 98 5.38 -16.96 -12.26
C PRO A 98 3.94 -16.85 -11.71
N MET A 99 3.09 -16.06 -12.33
CA MET A 99 1.67 -15.95 -11.97
C MET A 99 0.83 -17.14 -12.49
N GLY A 100 1.29 -17.90 -13.47
CA GLY A 100 0.54 -18.99 -14.11
C GLY A 100 -0.06 -20.04 -13.15
N PRO A 101 0.65 -20.49 -12.11
CA PRO A 101 0.09 -21.43 -11.12
C PRO A 101 -1.09 -20.86 -10.32
N LEU A 102 -1.11 -19.54 -10.10
CA LEU A 102 -2.19 -18.86 -9.38
C LEU A 102 -3.34 -18.45 -10.30
N VAL A 103 -3.01 -18.20 -11.59
CA VAL A 103 -3.87 -17.62 -12.59
C VAL A 103 -3.65 -18.36 -13.90
N PRO A 104 -4.22 -19.57 -14.05
CA PRO A 104 -4.02 -20.39 -15.25
C PRO A 104 -4.32 -19.63 -16.55
N GLU A 105 -5.28 -18.71 -16.53
CA GLU A 105 -5.67 -17.91 -17.69
C GLU A 105 -4.53 -17.01 -18.22
N LEU A 106 -3.64 -16.57 -17.33
CA LEU A 106 -2.47 -15.77 -17.74
C LEU A 106 -1.45 -16.54 -18.55
N ASN A 107 -1.47 -17.88 -18.52
CA ASN A 107 -0.53 -18.68 -19.30
C ASN A 107 -0.70 -18.48 -20.81
N VAL A 108 -1.85 -18.03 -21.27
CA VAL A 108 -2.09 -17.72 -22.69
C VAL A 108 -1.11 -16.65 -23.20
N PHE A 109 -0.75 -15.68 -22.36
CA PHE A 109 0.19 -14.61 -22.72
C PHE A 109 1.65 -15.07 -22.84
N ASN A 110 1.97 -16.27 -22.33
CA ASN A 110 3.29 -16.88 -22.47
C ASN A 110 3.43 -17.74 -23.73
N LEU A 111 2.34 -17.92 -24.51
CA LEU A 111 2.41 -18.68 -25.75
C LEU A 111 3.18 -17.90 -26.83
N PRO A 112 4.12 -18.54 -27.55
CA PRO A 112 4.82 -17.89 -28.64
C PRO A 112 3.86 -17.49 -29.75
N PHE A 113 4.15 -16.40 -30.42
CA PHE A 113 3.38 -15.90 -31.57
C PHE A 113 1.89 -15.57 -31.30
N MET A 114 1.51 -15.40 -30.03
CA MET A 114 0.14 -15.03 -29.66
C MET A 114 -0.23 -13.65 -30.17
N PHE A 115 0.73 -12.71 -30.15
CA PHE A 115 0.53 -11.34 -30.62
C PHE A 115 1.28 -11.11 -31.93
N ARG A 116 0.69 -10.35 -32.85
CA ARG A 116 1.31 -9.99 -34.12
C ARG A 116 2.37 -8.90 -33.95
N ASP A 117 2.12 -7.97 -33.04
CA ASP A 117 2.93 -6.81 -32.73
C ASP A 117 2.54 -6.25 -31.35
N ASP A 118 3.28 -5.26 -30.87
CA ASP A 118 3.05 -4.61 -29.58
C ASP A 118 1.69 -3.91 -29.52
N ALA A 119 1.28 -3.25 -30.61
CA ALA A 119 -0.01 -2.58 -30.69
C ALA A 119 -1.19 -3.56 -30.58
N HIS A 120 -1.04 -4.77 -31.12
CA HIS A 120 -2.03 -5.83 -30.94
C HIS A 120 -2.07 -6.31 -29.48
N MET A 121 -0.92 -6.47 -28.85
CA MET A 121 -0.81 -6.86 -27.44
C MET A 121 -1.48 -5.81 -26.52
N GLU A 122 -1.13 -4.53 -26.68
CA GLU A 122 -1.74 -3.42 -25.93
C GLU A 122 -3.26 -3.39 -26.08
N LYS A 123 -3.77 -3.52 -27.32
CA LYS A 123 -5.20 -3.54 -27.58
C LYS A 123 -5.94 -4.70 -26.89
N VAL A 124 -5.30 -5.85 -26.74
CA VAL A 124 -5.88 -7.01 -26.04
C VAL A 124 -5.84 -6.80 -24.53
N ILE A 125 -4.71 -6.31 -23.99
CA ILE A 125 -4.51 -6.10 -22.55
C ILE A 125 -5.37 -4.94 -22.03
N ASP A 126 -5.45 -3.84 -22.78
CA ASP A 126 -6.24 -2.66 -22.41
C ASP A 126 -7.71 -2.75 -22.88
N GLY A 127 -8.09 -3.88 -23.46
CA GLY A 127 -9.42 -4.14 -23.97
C GLY A 127 -10.26 -5.04 -23.05
N PRO A 128 -11.44 -5.48 -23.54
CA PRO A 128 -12.39 -6.29 -22.77
C PRO A 128 -11.80 -7.59 -22.19
N ILE A 129 -10.81 -8.18 -22.86
CA ILE A 129 -10.12 -9.40 -22.38
C ILE A 129 -9.29 -9.08 -21.14
N GLY A 130 -8.51 -8.00 -21.16
CA GLY A 130 -7.76 -7.55 -20.00
C GLY A 130 -8.66 -7.17 -18.83
N ASP A 131 -9.77 -6.46 -19.11
CA ASP A 131 -10.78 -6.12 -18.10
C ASP A 131 -11.40 -7.37 -17.45
N GLU A 132 -11.67 -8.41 -18.23
CA GLU A 132 -12.19 -9.66 -17.70
C GLU A 132 -11.15 -10.35 -16.80
N LEU A 133 -9.89 -10.43 -17.24
CA LEU A 133 -8.80 -10.96 -16.44
C LEU A 133 -8.60 -10.19 -15.13
N LEU A 134 -8.73 -8.88 -15.13
CA LEU A 134 -8.65 -8.08 -13.91
C LEU A 134 -9.81 -8.32 -12.94
N LYS A 135 -11.01 -8.61 -13.44
CA LYS A 135 -12.19 -8.89 -12.60
C LYS A 135 -12.13 -10.26 -11.92
N THR A 136 -11.51 -11.25 -12.56
CA THR A 136 -11.36 -12.61 -11.99
C THR A 136 -10.37 -12.66 -10.82
N ARG A 137 -9.71 -11.54 -10.48
CA ARG A 137 -8.51 -11.50 -9.65
C ARG A 137 -8.61 -10.62 -8.43
N THR A 138 -9.41 -11.03 -7.50
CA THR A 138 -9.11 -10.71 -6.11
C THR A 138 -8.31 -11.89 -5.56
N ILE A 139 -6.98 -11.75 -5.44
CA ILE A 139 -6.19 -12.67 -4.60
C ILE A 139 -6.72 -12.45 -3.19
N ARG A 140 -7.65 -13.30 -2.77
CA ARG A 140 -8.10 -13.29 -1.37
C ARG A 140 -6.91 -13.72 -0.53
N PRO A 141 -6.61 -13.04 0.59
CA PRO A 141 -5.78 -13.64 1.62
C PRO A 141 -6.36 -15.01 1.91
N GLN A 142 -5.53 -16.04 1.99
CA GLN A 142 -6.00 -17.36 2.42
C GLN A 142 -6.69 -17.16 3.77
N ASP A 143 -7.98 -17.43 3.81
CA ASP A 143 -8.72 -17.40 5.06
C ASP A 143 -7.99 -18.33 6.04
N SER A 144 -7.48 -17.75 7.13
CA SER A 144 -6.82 -18.47 8.22
C SER A 144 -7.78 -19.41 8.98
N SER A 145 -8.96 -19.65 8.44
CA SER A 145 -9.99 -20.55 9.00
C SER A 145 -9.74 -22.04 8.71
N GLY A 146 -8.67 -22.40 7.99
CA GLY A 146 -8.34 -23.80 7.64
C GLY A 146 -7.46 -24.56 8.64
N PHE A 147 -7.05 -23.96 9.77
CA PHE A 147 -6.25 -24.65 10.81
C PHE A 147 -7.04 -24.79 12.12
N ALA A 148 -8.25 -25.35 12.06
CA ALA A 148 -8.96 -25.85 13.22
C ALA A 148 -9.55 -27.22 12.82
N GLY A 149 -8.74 -28.27 12.99
CA GLY A 149 -9.11 -29.65 12.84
C GLY A 149 -8.02 -30.53 13.42
#